data_87868a236e7551f59eeda361c565fe60
#
_entry.id   87868a236e7551f59eeda361c565fe60
#
_cell.length_a   1.000
_cell.length_b   1.000
_cell.length_c   1.000
_cell.angle_alpha   90.00
_cell.angle_beta   90.00
_cell.angle_gamma   90.00
#
_symmetry.space_group_name_H-M   'P 1'
#
loop_
_entity.id
_entity.type
_entity.pdbx_description
1 polymer ?
#
loop_
_entity_poly.entity_id
_entity_poly.type
_entity_poly.pdbx_seq_one_letter_code
_entity_poly.pdbx_strand_id
1 'polypeptide(L)'
;MLTKKGNRPIPANAVNPIVEVNLEDNKLSAYRDNYTQGYHHGGEYVKNVVLALEKQHHYKQINLVGHSMGNLEIINYINDNVNDKSLPQVAHLVAIAGHYNGLIGQSETQNAKINPKTGELEKMDSAYRELLGLRQTFPKNTAVLNIYGDVGDGSHSDEDVPANSAKSLKYLVSDRESI
;
A
#
# COMPACT_ATOMS: atom_id res chain seq x y z
N MET A 1 4.19 -0.37 19.63
CA MET A 1 5.11 -1.35 20.27
C MET A 1 5.15 -2.59 19.41
N LEU A 2 6.30 -2.97 18.84
CA LEU A 2 6.40 -4.21 18.06
C LEU A 2 6.31 -5.40 19.01
N THR A 3 5.18 -6.10 19.03
CA THR A 3 5.01 -7.29 19.86
C THR A 3 5.69 -8.48 19.19
N LYS A 4 6.68 -9.02 19.88
CA LYS A 4 7.47 -10.18 19.44
C LYS A 4 6.68 -11.48 19.65
N LYS A 5 5.94 -11.94 18.65
CA LYS A 5 5.52 -13.36 18.59
C LYS A 5 6.37 -14.06 17.54
N GLY A 6 7.33 -14.88 17.99
CA GLY A 6 8.10 -15.74 17.07
C GLY A 6 9.42 -15.15 16.54
N ASN A 7 10.13 -14.36 17.32
CA ASN A 7 11.42 -13.80 16.89
C ASN A 7 12.51 -14.86 16.77
N ARG A 8 12.70 -15.30 15.53
CA ARG A 8 14.03 -15.77 15.14
C ARG A 8 14.77 -14.52 14.63
N PRO A 9 15.96 -14.18 15.16
CA PRO A 9 16.77 -13.11 14.60
C PRO A 9 17.08 -13.45 13.14
N ILE A 10 17.06 -12.41 12.28
CA ILE A 10 17.51 -12.59 10.90
C ILE A 10 19.00 -12.92 10.97
N PRO A 11 19.46 -14.06 10.41
CA PRO A 11 20.88 -14.40 10.40
C PRO A 11 21.69 -13.30 9.68
N ALA A 12 22.87 -12.99 10.17
CA ALA A 12 23.74 -11.96 9.57
C ALA A 12 24.10 -12.23 8.09
N ASN A 13 24.05 -13.50 7.68
CA ASN A 13 24.32 -13.94 6.30
C ASN A 13 23.04 -14.25 5.51
N ALA A 14 21.87 -13.84 5.99
CA ALA A 14 20.62 -14.07 5.27
C ALA A 14 20.60 -13.29 3.96
N VAL A 15 20.28 -13.99 2.88
CA VAL A 15 20.11 -13.41 1.54
C VAL A 15 18.61 -13.22 1.30
N ASN A 16 18.19 -11.97 1.09
CA ASN A 16 16.78 -11.61 0.86
C ASN A 16 15.79 -12.20 1.90
N PRO A 17 15.96 -11.91 3.19
CA PRO A 17 15.07 -12.45 4.21
C PRO A 17 13.64 -11.93 4.00
N ILE A 18 12.66 -12.79 4.27
CA ILE A 18 11.25 -12.41 4.30
C ILE A 18 10.87 -12.14 5.75
N VAL A 19 10.30 -10.96 5.98
CA VAL A 19 9.80 -10.54 7.29
C VAL A 19 8.29 -10.41 7.19
N GLU A 20 7.58 -11.24 7.92
CA GLU A 20 6.13 -11.11 8.11
C GLU A 20 5.87 -10.05 9.19
N VAL A 21 5.04 -9.08 8.84
CA VAL A 21 4.65 -8.00 9.75
C VAL A 21 3.19 -8.19 10.14
N ASN A 22 2.95 -8.37 11.44
CA ASN A 22 1.62 -8.41 12.00
C ASN A 22 1.41 -7.13 12.84
N LEU A 23 0.51 -6.28 12.38
CA LEU A 23 0.22 -5.02 13.04
C LEU A 23 -0.75 -5.21 14.21
N GLU A 24 -0.55 -4.50 15.31
CA GLU A 24 -1.34 -4.62 16.53
C GLU A 24 -2.81 -4.24 16.30
N ASP A 25 -3.05 -3.16 15.57
CA ASP A 25 -4.40 -2.72 15.14
C ASP A 25 -4.57 -2.87 13.62
N ASN A 26 -4.54 -4.10 13.13
CA ASN A 26 -4.69 -4.42 11.70
C ASN A 26 -6.08 -4.12 11.12
N LYS A 27 -7.01 -3.63 11.94
CA LYS A 27 -8.36 -3.23 11.51
C LYS A 27 -8.58 -1.73 11.59
N LEU A 28 -7.59 -0.97 12.05
CA LEU A 28 -7.67 0.47 12.31
C LEU A 28 -8.92 0.82 13.14
N SER A 29 -9.20 0.03 14.17
CA SER A 29 -10.43 0.08 14.95
C SER A 29 -10.66 1.42 15.64
N ALA A 30 -9.56 2.13 15.98
CA ALA A 30 -9.58 3.47 16.55
C ALA A 30 -9.91 4.58 15.54
N TYR A 31 -9.89 4.27 14.23
CA TYR A 31 -10.03 5.24 13.14
C TYR A 31 -11.25 5.02 12.26
N ARG A 32 -12.28 4.32 12.75
CA ARG A 32 -13.50 4.00 11.98
C ARG A 32 -14.21 5.22 11.41
N ASP A 33 -14.14 6.35 12.12
CA ASP A 33 -14.73 7.62 11.70
C ASP A 33 -13.78 8.47 10.84
N ASN A 34 -12.52 8.06 10.70
CA ASN A 34 -11.51 8.76 9.89
C ASN A 34 -10.45 7.78 9.36
N TYR A 35 -10.83 6.99 8.37
CA TYR A 35 -9.93 6.02 7.75
C TYR A 35 -8.70 6.66 7.11
N THR A 36 -8.80 7.87 6.59
CA THR A 36 -7.66 8.59 6.04
C THR A 36 -6.55 8.73 7.07
N GLN A 37 -6.86 9.23 8.26
CA GLN A 37 -5.91 9.32 9.37
C GLN A 37 -5.40 7.93 9.79
N GLY A 38 -6.28 6.93 9.78
CA GLY A 38 -5.92 5.54 10.08
C GLY A 38 -4.85 4.99 9.14
N TYR A 39 -4.98 5.25 7.85
CA TYR A 39 -4.00 4.80 6.86
C TYR A 39 -2.64 5.47 7.01
N HIS A 40 -2.57 6.76 7.32
CA HIS A 40 -1.31 7.43 7.67
C HIS A 40 -0.69 6.81 8.91
N HIS A 41 -1.48 6.55 9.95
CA HIS A 41 -0.98 5.88 11.15
C HIS A 41 -0.48 4.45 10.86
N GLY A 42 -1.17 3.71 10.00
CA GLY A 42 -0.68 2.42 9.48
C GLY A 42 0.65 2.55 8.74
N GLY A 43 0.81 3.62 7.95
CA GLY A 43 2.07 3.98 7.29
C GLY A 43 3.22 4.22 8.29
N GLU A 44 2.93 4.84 9.44
CA GLU A 44 3.90 5.00 10.53
C GLU A 44 4.32 3.64 11.14
N TYR A 45 3.39 2.68 11.26
CA TYR A 45 3.74 1.33 11.70
C TYR A 45 4.70 0.67 10.71
N VAL A 46 4.45 0.77 9.40
CA VAL A 46 5.37 0.26 8.37
C VAL A 46 6.74 0.92 8.50
N LYS A 47 6.79 2.25 8.65
CA LYS A 47 8.05 2.99 8.88
C LYS A 47 8.82 2.47 10.10
N ASN A 48 8.13 2.24 11.20
CA ASN A 48 8.75 1.75 12.43
C ASN A 48 9.37 0.35 12.27
N VAL A 49 8.73 -0.52 11.48
CA VAL A 49 9.29 -1.83 11.13
C VAL A 49 10.54 -1.66 10.28
N VAL A 50 10.48 -0.85 9.23
CA VAL A 50 11.64 -0.57 8.36
C VAL A 50 12.82 -0.04 9.18
N LEU A 51 12.60 0.96 10.04
CA LEU A 51 13.63 1.51 10.91
C LEU A 51 14.21 0.48 11.89
N ALA A 52 13.38 -0.43 12.41
CA ALA A 52 13.84 -1.50 13.29
C ALA A 52 14.73 -2.52 12.55
N LEU A 53 14.44 -2.78 11.28
CA LEU A 53 15.25 -3.64 10.41
C LEU A 53 16.56 -2.94 10.03
N GLU A 54 16.51 -1.66 9.69
CA GLU A 54 17.69 -0.85 9.36
C GLU A 54 18.72 -0.81 10.50
N LYS A 55 18.27 -0.73 11.74
CA LYS A 55 19.16 -0.79 12.93
C LYS A 55 19.96 -2.10 13.03
N GLN A 56 19.45 -3.17 12.41
CA GLN A 56 20.07 -4.49 12.49
C GLN A 56 20.97 -4.78 11.28
N HIS A 57 20.59 -4.35 10.06
CA HIS A 57 21.19 -4.87 8.84
C HIS A 57 21.53 -3.83 7.76
N HIS A 58 21.16 -2.56 7.91
CA HIS A 58 21.44 -1.47 6.96
C HIS A 58 21.11 -1.83 5.49
N TYR A 59 19.84 -2.15 5.22
CA TYR A 59 19.39 -2.49 3.87
C TYR A 59 19.36 -1.24 2.97
N LYS A 60 19.95 -1.33 1.79
CA LYS A 60 19.87 -0.26 0.77
C LYS A 60 18.52 -0.25 0.07
N GLN A 61 17.90 -1.40 -0.07
CA GLN A 61 16.63 -1.60 -0.76
C GLN A 61 15.74 -2.58 0.01
N ILE A 62 14.44 -2.36 -0.10
CA ILE A 62 13.41 -3.25 0.43
C ILE A 62 12.38 -3.56 -0.65
N ASN A 63 11.71 -4.70 -0.52
CA ASN A 63 10.52 -5.06 -1.29
C ASN A 63 9.34 -5.08 -0.33
N LEU A 64 8.23 -4.51 -0.75
CA LEU A 64 7.01 -4.45 0.04
C LEU A 64 5.93 -5.30 -0.63
N VAL A 65 5.25 -6.12 0.15
CA VAL A 65 4.13 -6.94 -0.29
C VAL A 65 2.98 -6.66 0.65
N GLY A 66 1.87 -6.16 0.11
CA GLY A 66 0.65 -5.87 0.86
C GLY A 66 -0.53 -6.69 0.37
N HIS A 67 -1.43 -7.02 1.30
CA HIS A 67 -2.72 -7.59 1.00
C HIS A 67 -3.82 -6.74 1.62
N SER A 68 -4.91 -6.47 0.87
CA SER A 68 -6.06 -5.71 1.33
C SER A 68 -5.64 -4.38 2.00
N MET A 69 -5.99 -4.15 3.26
CA MET A 69 -5.66 -2.95 4.04
C MET A 69 -4.15 -2.69 4.12
N GLY A 70 -3.31 -3.72 4.18
CA GLY A 70 -1.85 -3.56 4.20
C GLY A 70 -1.31 -2.79 2.99
N ASN A 71 -2.03 -2.77 1.86
CA ASN A 71 -1.66 -1.93 0.71
C ASN A 71 -1.87 -0.45 1.00
N LEU A 72 -2.92 -0.09 1.74
CA LEU A 72 -3.21 1.30 2.10
C LEU A 72 -2.14 1.82 3.07
N GLU A 73 -1.71 0.99 4.00
CA GLU A 73 -0.63 1.31 4.94
C GLU A 73 0.71 1.47 4.22
N ILE A 74 1.03 0.57 3.28
CA ILE A 74 2.25 0.65 2.47
C ILE A 74 2.24 1.88 1.57
N ILE A 75 1.14 2.17 0.89
CA ILE A 75 1.10 3.32 -0.03
C ILE A 75 1.18 4.64 0.74
N ASN A 76 0.59 4.73 1.94
CA ASN A 76 0.72 5.89 2.81
C ASN A 76 2.14 5.99 3.39
N TYR A 77 2.79 4.87 3.76
CA TYR A 77 4.21 4.87 4.11
C TYR A 77 5.07 5.48 2.99
N ILE A 78 4.85 5.09 1.75
CA ILE A 78 5.58 5.64 0.61
C ILE A 78 5.26 7.13 0.44
N ASN A 79 3.97 7.52 0.46
CA ASN A 79 3.53 8.90 0.29
C ASN A 79 4.13 9.85 1.33
N ASP A 80 4.11 9.45 2.58
CA ASP A 80 4.53 10.29 3.70
C ASP A 80 6.06 10.40 3.81
N ASN A 81 6.80 9.52 3.14
CA ASN A 81 8.25 9.44 3.27
C ASN A 81 9.01 9.59 1.93
N VAL A 82 8.39 10.06 0.87
CA VAL A 82 9.01 10.18 -0.46
C VAL A 82 10.32 11.01 -0.48
N ASN A 83 10.47 11.93 0.47
CA ASN A 83 11.64 12.80 0.58
C ASN A 83 12.65 12.33 1.64
N ASP A 84 12.36 11.27 2.38
CA ASP A 84 13.22 10.77 3.46
C ASP A 84 14.31 9.85 2.91
N LYS A 85 15.46 10.44 2.58
CA LYS A 85 16.62 9.72 2.04
C LYS A 85 17.33 8.82 3.06
N SER A 86 16.95 8.86 4.32
CA SER A 86 17.50 7.99 5.35
C SER A 86 16.87 6.58 5.33
N LEU A 87 15.74 6.43 4.66
CA LEU A 87 15.05 5.15 4.51
C LEU A 87 15.57 4.37 3.30
N PRO A 88 15.53 3.02 3.34
CA PRO A 88 15.89 2.20 2.20
C PRO A 88 14.96 2.44 1.02
N GLN A 89 15.50 2.35 -0.18
CA GLN A 89 14.70 2.49 -1.39
C GLN A 89 13.72 1.32 -1.53
N VAL A 90 12.46 1.61 -1.85
CA VAL A 90 11.50 0.57 -2.24
C VAL A 90 11.81 0.14 -3.67
N ALA A 91 12.35 -1.07 -3.86
CA ALA A 91 12.67 -1.60 -5.18
C ALA A 91 11.45 -2.21 -5.86
N HIS A 92 10.62 -2.94 -5.11
CA HIS A 92 9.40 -3.57 -5.63
C HIS A 92 8.24 -3.36 -4.67
N LEU A 93 7.08 -3.10 -5.24
CA LEU A 93 5.79 -3.10 -4.57
C LEU A 93 4.90 -4.17 -5.20
N VAL A 94 4.51 -5.18 -4.43
CA VAL A 94 3.49 -6.15 -4.83
C VAL A 94 2.22 -5.84 -4.05
N ALA A 95 1.20 -5.38 -4.75
CA ALA A 95 -0.09 -5.03 -4.18
C ALA A 95 -1.12 -6.13 -4.53
N ILE A 96 -1.73 -6.73 -3.52
CA ILE A 96 -2.72 -7.80 -3.68
C ILE A 96 -4.04 -7.31 -3.10
N ALA A 97 -5.10 -7.25 -3.92
CA ALA A 97 -6.44 -6.83 -3.53
C ALA A 97 -6.48 -5.50 -2.75
N GLY A 98 -5.75 -4.48 -3.22
CA GLY A 98 -5.71 -3.16 -2.58
C GLY A 98 -6.99 -2.37 -2.81
N HIS A 99 -7.66 -1.93 -1.75
CA HIS A 99 -8.93 -1.19 -1.83
C HIS A 99 -8.72 0.33 -1.79
N TYR A 100 -7.93 0.86 -2.72
CA TYR A 100 -7.47 2.25 -2.70
C TYR A 100 -8.61 3.28 -2.70
N ASN A 101 -9.75 2.95 -3.33
CA ASN A 101 -10.95 3.81 -3.37
C ASN A 101 -12.14 3.17 -2.64
N GLY A 102 -11.89 2.49 -1.55
CA GLY A 102 -12.88 1.87 -0.68
C GLY A 102 -13.25 0.43 -1.03
N LEU A 103 -14.04 -0.16 -0.14
CA LEU A 103 -14.58 -1.51 -0.18
C LEU A 103 -16.05 -1.50 -0.56
N ILE A 104 -16.60 -2.66 -0.93
CA ILE A 104 -18.04 -2.84 -1.10
C ILE A 104 -18.76 -2.51 0.22
N GLY A 105 -19.80 -1.67 0.13
CA GLY A 105 -20.60 -1.24 1.28
C GLY A 105 -19.98 -0.15 2.16
N GLN A 106 -18.72 0.26 1.93
CA GLN A 106 -18.05 1.25 2.77
C GLN A 106 -17.92 2.65 2.15
N SER A 107 -18.00 2.77 0.84
CA SER A 107 -17.79 4.01 0.14
C SER A 107 -18.85 4.24 -0.92
N GLU A 108 -19.35 5.48 -1.02
CA GLU A 108 -20.23 5.91 -2.14
C GLU A 108 -19.53 5.83 -3.49
N THR A 109 -18.22 5.67 -3.50
CA THR A 109 -17.36 5.61 -4.70
C THR A 109 -17.02 4.19 -5.14
N GLN A 110 -17.48 3.16 -4.40
CA GLN A 110 -17.15 1.75 -4.69
C GLN A 110 -17.43 1.32 -6.14
N ASN A 111 -18.47 1.90 -6.77
CA ASN A 111 -18.86 1.63 -8.15
C ASN A 111 -18.33 2.68 -9.14
N ALA A 112 -17.34 3.48 -8.74
CA ALA A 112 -16.78 4.50 -9.61
C ALA A 112 -16.21 3.88 -10.89
N LYS A 113 -16.54 4.48 -12.03
CA LYS A 113 -15.97 4.07 -13.30
C LYS A 113 -14.48 4.44 -13.34
N ILE A 114 -13.71 3.64 -14.07
CA ILE A 114 -12.28 3.83 -14.24
C ILE A 114 -11.94 4.03 -15.71
N ASN A 115 -11.06 4.96 -16.00
CA ASN A 115 -10.46 5.07 -17.32
C ASN A 115 -9.46 3.89 -17.52
N PRO A 116 -9.69 2.98 -18.46
CA PRO A 116 -8.86 1.78 -18.61
C PRO A 116 -7.42 2.09 -19.05
N LYS A 117 -7.20 3.25 -19.69
CA LYS A 117 -5.87 3.67 -20.15
C LYS A 117 -5.04 4.26 -19.00
N THR A 118 -5.61 5.17 -18.23
CA THR A 118 -4.89 5.90 -17.18
C THR A 118 -5.03 5.30 -15.78
N GLY A 119 -6.08 4.54 -15.53
CA GLY A 119 -6.43 4.10 -14.18
C GLY A 119 -7.16 5.18 -13.35
N GLU A 120 -7.49 6.32 -13.96
CA GLU A 120 -8.20 7.42 -13.29
C GLU A 120 -9.65 7.06 -12.99
N LEU A 121 -10.06 7.34 -11.77
CA LEU A 121 -11.44 7.11 -11.32
C LEU A 121 -12.31 8.35 -11.57
N GLU A 122 -13.57 8.13 -11.96
CA GLU A 122 -14.57 9.19 -12.10
C GLU A 122 -14.92 9.84 -10.76
N LYS A 123 -14.94 9.03 -9.69
CA LYS A 123 -15.20 9.48 -8.32
C LYS A 123 -14.14 8.93 -7.39
N MET A 124 -13.58 9.79 -6.56
CA MET A 124 -12.52 9.47 -5.63
C MET A 124 -12.95 9.81 -4.20
N ASP A 125 -12.73 8.91 -3.26
CA ASP A 125 -12.93 9.19 -1.85
C ASP A 125 -11.83 10.11 -1.27
N SER A 126 -11.96 10.49 -0.01
CA SER A 126 -11.02 11.40 0.64
C SER A 126 -9.62 10.78 0.77
N ALA A 127 -9.55 9.51 1.17
CA ALA A 127 -8.27 8.82 1.37
C ALA A 127 -7.50 8.68 0.05
N TYR A 128 -8.22 8.32 -1.04
CA TYR A 128 -7.59 8.24 -2.36
C TYR A 128 -7.08 9.60 -2.85
N ARG A 129 -7.85 10.69 -2.62
CA ARG A 129 -7.44 12.04 -3.04
C ARG A 129 -6.16 12.51 -2.37
N GLU A 130 -5.91 12.15 -1.12
CA GLU A 130 -4.65 12.49 -0.44
C GLU A 130 -3.43 11.81 -1.05
N LEU A 131 -3.62 10.68 -1.74
CA LEU A 131 -2.56 9.97 -2.44
C LEU A 131 -2.23 10.54 -3.84
N LEU A 132 -3.02 11.49 -4.36
CA LEU A 132 -2.81 12.01 -5.73
C LEU A 132 -1.45 12.67 -5.94
N GLY A 133 -0.81 13.15 -4.87
CA GLY A 133 0.56 13.67 -4.93
C GLY A 133 1.58 12.64 -5.41
N LEU A 134 1.31 11.35 -5.19
CA LEU A 134 2.17 10.25 -5.66
C LEU A 134 2.33 10.22 -7.18
N ARG A 135 1.38 10.74 -7.95
CA ARG A 135 1.51 10.85 -9.41
C ARG A 135 2.80 11.54 -9.84
N GLN A 136 3.28 12.50 -9.04
CA GLN A 136 4.51 13.23 -9.29
C GLN A 136 5.70 12.72 -8.46
N THR A 137 5.41 12.19 -7.28
CA THR A 137 6.44 11.91 -6.27
C THR A 137 6.75 10.42 -6.09
N PHE A 138 5.93 9.51 -6.65
CA PHE A 138 6.16 8.07 -6.51
C PHE A 138 7.57 7.69 -7.00
N PRO A 139 8.33 6.89 -6.24
CA PRO A 139 9.73 6.60 -6.57
C PRO A 139 9.88 5.96 -7.96
N LYS A 140 10.62 6.62 -8.85
CA LYS A 140 10.75 6.24 -10.28
C LYS A 140 11.33 4.84 -10.50
N ASN A 141 12.16 4.36 -9.58
CA ASN A 141 12.85 3.07 -9.69
C ASN A 141 12.10 1.92 -8.99
N THR A 142 10.90 2.15 -8.47
CA THR A 142 10.09 1.10 -7.86
C THR A 142 9.29 0.35 -8.93
N ALA A 143 9.53 -0.95 -9.10
CA ALA A 143 8.68 -1.78 -9.93
C ALA A 143 7.38 -2.12 -9.17
N VAL A 144 6.24 -2.04 -9.85
CA VAL A 144 4.93 -2.28 -9.23
C VAL A 144 4.21 -3.44 -9.92
N LEU A 145 3.80 -4.43 -9.13
CA LEU A 145 2.90 -5.49 -9.54
C LEU A 145 1.59 -5.33 -8.76
N ASN A 146 0.48 -5.14 -9.48
CA ASN A 146 -0.86 -5.02 -8.90
C ASN A 146 -1.70 -6.24 -9.27
N ILE A 147 -2.12 -6.99 -8.28
CA ILE A 147 -2.92 -8.22 -8.41
C ILE A 147 -4.30 -7.94 -7.82
N TYR A 148 -5.34 -8.19 -8.59
CA TYR A 148 -6.73 -8.01 -8.17
C TYR A 148 -7.59 -9.15 -8.70
N GLY A 149 -8.72 -9.42 -8.02
CA GLY A 149 -9.66 -10.48 -8.35
C GLY A 149 -10.93 -9.95 -9.01
N ASP A 150 -11.61 -10.86 -9.69
CA ASP A 150 -13.00 -10.75 -10.14
C ASP A 150 -13.57 -12.16 -10.12
N VAL A 151 -14.57 -12.41 -9.26
CA VAL A 151 -15.16 -13.75 -9.10
C VAL A 151 -16.07 -14.14 -10.27
N GLY A 152 -16.33 -13.21 -11.20
CA GLY A 152 -17.05 -13.50 -12.43
C GLY A 152 -18.58 -13.61 -12.29
N ASP A 153 -19.13 -13.16 -11.16
CA ASP A 153 -20.57 -13.16 -10.87
C ASP A 153 -21.31 -11.89 -11.35
N GLY A 154 -20.58 -10.99 -12.01
CA GLY A 154 -21.08 -9.69 -12.48
C GLY A 154 -20.91 -8.55 -11.48
N SER A 155 -20.40 -8.80 -10.29
CA SER A 155 -20.08 -7.77 -9.28
C SER A 155 -18.82 -6.97 -9.65
N HIS A 156 -17.95 -7.52 -10.49
CA HIS A 156 -16.63 -6.97 -10.81
C HIS A 156 -15.78 -6.73 -9.55
N SER A 157 -15.76 -7.70 -8.65
CA SER A 157 -15.03 -7.68 -7.39
C SER A 157 -14.48 -9.07 -7.05
N ASP A 158 -13.66 -9.13 -5.99
CA ASP A 158 -13.25 -10.38 -5.34
C ASP A 158 -14.14 -10.73 -4.12
N GLU A 159 -15.37 -10.22 -4.10
CA GLU A 159 -16.39 -10.23 -3.05
C GLU A 159 -16.29 -9.01 -2.10
N ASP A 160 -15.10 -8.53 -1.74
CA ASP A 160 -14.88 -7.40 -0.83
C ASP A 160 -14.37 -6.15 -1.55
N VAL A 161 -13.44 -6.33 -2.48
CA VAL A 161 -12.74 -5.22 -3.17
C VAL A 161 -13.24 -5.06 -4.60
N PRO A 162 -13.86 -3.91 -4.94
CA PRO A 162 -14.18 -3.60 -6.34
C PRO A 162 -12.91 -3.59 -7.20
N ALA A 163 -12.92 -4.29 -8.33
CA ALA A 163 -11.76 -4.37 -9.22
C ALA A 163 -11.27 -2.97 -9.66
N ASN A 164 -12.18 -1.99 -9.83
CA ASN A 164 -11.81 -0.62 -10.18
C ASN A 164 -11.09 0.09 -9.02
N SER A 165 -11.46 -0.20 -7.77
CA SER A 165 -10.73 0.30 -6.60
C SER A 165 -9.28 -0.20 -6.60
N ALA A 166 -9.06 -1.49 -6.81
CA ALA A 166 -7.71 -2.05 -6.89
C ALA A 166 -6.93 -1.56 -8.11
N LYS A 167 -7.57 -1.49 -9.29
CA LYS A 167 -6.94 -1.01 -10.55
C LYS A 167 -6.50 0.44 -10.49
N SER A 168 -7.12 1.26 -9.63
CA SER A 168 -6.82 2.69 -9.51
C SER A 168 -5.39 2.98 -9.01
N LEU A 169 -4.71 2.01 -8.40
CA LEU A 169 -3.28 2.14 -8.09
C LEU A 169 -2.47 2.58 -9.32
N LYS A 170 -2.83 2.10 -10.52
CA LYS A 170 -2.17 2.50 -11.75
C LYS A 170 -2.11 4.02 -11.91
N TYR A 171 -3.19 4.74 -11.61
CA TYR A 171 -3.23 6.18 -11.73
C TYR A 171 -2.27 6.89 -10.78
N LEU A 172 -2.11 6.37 -9.57
CA LEU A 172 -1.20 6.94 -8.58
C LEU A 172 0.28 6.76 -8.92
N VAL A 173 0.64 5.65 -9.61
CA VAL A 173 2.04 5.26 -9.81
C VAL A 173 2.55 5.38 -11.25
N SER A 174 1.71 5.79 -12.22
CA SER A 174 2.03 5.67 -13.65
C SER A 174 2.46 6.95 -14.35
N ASP A 175 2.46 8.11 -13.69
CA ASP A 175 2.94 9.37 -14.32
C ASP A 175 4.47 9.40 -14.40
N ARG A 176 5.04 8.26 -14.78
CA ARG A 176 6.45 8.14 -15.11
C ARG A 176 6.57 8.51 -16.59
N GLU A 177 7.32 9.53 -16.91
CA GLU A 177 7.81 9.68 -18.26
C GLU A 177 8.44 8.34 -18.65
N SER A 178 7.81 7.66 -19.59
CA SER A 178 8.39 6.48 -20.22
C SER A 178 9.65 6.96 -20.92
N ILE A 179 10.79 6.63 -20.34
CA ILE A 179 12.08 6.72 -21.04
C ILE A 179 12.11 5.62 -22.10
#